data_26799c4015337699b8cd0b8575764a61
#
_entry.id   26799c4015337699b8cd0b8575764a61
#
_cell.length_a   1.000
_cell.length_b   1.000
_cell.length_c   1.000
_cell.angle_alpha   90.00
_cell.angle_beta   90.00
_cell.angle_gamma   90.00
#
_symmetry.space_group_name_H-M   'P 1'
#
loop_
_entity.id
_entity.type
_entity.pdbx_description
1 polymer ?
#
loop_
_entity_poly.entity_id
_entity_poly.type
_entity_poly.pdbx_seq_one_letter_code
_entity_poly.pdbx_strand_id
1 'polypeptide(L)'
;MTILRNVIFALVFILLVTIAALNLWGMLTLGTLNPSETAERDPAANRVVMVFGATGSVGDGLLKAAMLAPEVETIYAVTRRMSPRLEEGAASGRVKVIMHKDFTDYSTLTEQLAEVNTVLWGLGTTSVGADPETYRWIHVDFPVSFVEAWLATRTAGPMAFHNVTGMGTGEAEDAQWAKDKGFAERRVSELAEGTGLRTFGHHSGLVRPTSENANWLTYILEWLATPGHLVIRGVDLGRAMFEISARVEEVPNGAVIDNLDAIRYAKIYNARVE
;
A
#
# COMPACT_ATOMS: atom_id res chain seq x y z
N MET A 1 50.53 -7.46 -3.85
CA MET A 1 49.74 -6.30 -3.38
C MET A 1 49.04 -5.55 -4.53
N THR A 2 49.72 -5.24 -5.63
CA THR A 2 49.13 -4.44 -6.75
C THR A 2 47.93 -5.09 -7.42
N ILE A 3 47.97 -6.42 -7.68
CA ILE A 3 46.88 -7.17 -8.33
C ILE A 3 45.61 -7.14 -7.45
N LEU A 4 45.75 -7.42 -6.14
CA LEU A 4 44.61 -7.39 -5.21
C LEU A 4 43.97 -6.00 -5.14
N ARG A 5 44.79 -4.95 -5.10
CA ARG A 5 44.31 -3.55 -5.12
C ARG A 5 43.54 -3.25 -6.40
N ASN A 6 44.04 -3.66 -7.57
CA ASN A 6 43.37 -3.43 -8.84
C ASN A 6 42.05 -4.21 -8.95
N VAL A 7 41.99 -5.44 -8.42
CA VAL A 7 40.74 -6.23 -8.35
C VAL A 7 39.73 -5.51 -7.44
N ILE A 8 40.15 -5.03 -6.29
CA ILE A 8 39.25 -4.28 -5.37
C ILE A 8 38.72 -3.01 -6.08
N PHE A 9 39.61 -2.23 -6.74
CA PHE A 9 39.17 -1.04 -7.47
C PHE A 9 38.17 -1.38 -8.59
N ALA A 10 38.41 -2.48 -9.35
CA ALA A 10 37.49 -2.90 -10.39
C ALA A 10 36.11 -3.30 -9.82
N LEU A 11 36.07 -4.05 -8.71
CA LEU A 11 34.82 -4.43 -8.04
C LEU A 11 34.04 -3.22 -7.51
N VAL A 12 34.74 -2.28 -6.88
CA VAL A 12 34.13 -1.01 -6.39
C VAL A 12 33.59 -0.20 -7.57
N PHE A 13 34.36 -0.09 -8.66
CA PHE A 13 33.91 0.62 -9.86
C PHE A 13 32.67 -0.01 -10.47
N ILE A 14 32.65 -1.35 -10.63
CA ILE A 14 31.47 -2.09 -11.13
C ILE A 14 30.27 -1.85 -10.22
N LEU A 15 30.44 -1.92 -8.92
CA LEU A 15 29.36 -1.66 -7.95
C LEU A 15 28.81 -0.24 -8.11
N LEU A 16 29.66 0.78 -8.20
CA LEU A 16 29.24 2.18 -8.36
C LEU A 16 28.49 2.39 -9.68
N VAL A 17 28.97 1.78 -10.79
CA VAL A 17 28.30 1.85 -12.09
C VAL A 17 26.94 1.17 -12.02
N THR A 18 26.84 0.01 -11.36
CA THR A 18 25.56 -0.71 -11.19
C THR A 18 24.58 0.12 -10.37
N ILE A 19 25.02 0.72 -9.26
CA ILE A 19 24.19 1.62 -8.43
C ILE A 19 23.69 2.80 -9.26
N ALA A 20 24.58 3.45 -10.02
CA ALA A 20 24.21 4.58 -10.87
C ALA A 20 23.23 4.18 -11.98
N ALA A 21 23.43 3.02 -12.61
CA ALA A 21 22.55 2.49 -13.65
C ALA A 21 21.15 2.16 -13.09
N LEU A 22 21.07 1.51 -11.93
CA LEU A 22 19.80 1.23 -11.26
C LEU A 22 19.07 2.50 -10.86
N ASN A 23 19.78 3.49 -10.33
CA ASN A 23 19.20 4.78 -9.96
C ASN A 23 18.62 5.49 -11.19
N LEU A 24 19.42 5.57 -12.27
CA LEU A 24 18.96 6.18 -13.53
C LEU A 24 17.76 5.42 -14.11
N TRP A 25 17.82 4.09 -14.12
CA TRP A 25 16.68 3.28 -14.57
C TRP A 25 15.42 3.58 -13.78
N GLY A 26 15.47 3.56 -12.44
CA GLY A 26 14.31 3.86 -11.60
C GLY A 26 13.76 5.27 -11.85
N MET A 27 14.64 6.28 -12.01
CA MET A 27 14.22 7.66 -12.31
C MET A 27 13.58 7.82 -13.69
N LEU A 28 13.95 6.99 -14.67
CA LEU A 28 13.44 7.07 -16.05
C LEU A 28 12.17 6.22 -16.25
N THR A 29 11.97 5.18 -15.46
CA THR A 29 10.88 4.21 -15.66
C THR A 29 9.79 4.28 -14.61
N LEU A 30 10.08 4.82 -13.43
CA LEU A 30 9.15 4.98 -12.32
C LEU A 30 8.80 6.45 -12.11
N GLY A 31 7.70 6.71 -11.38
CA GLY A 31 7.31 8.04 -10.98
C GLY A 31 6.60 8.80 -12.09
N THR A 32 5.45 8.29 -12.50
CA THR A 32 4.61 8.92 -13.54
C THR A 32 3.82 10.11 -13.02
N LEU A 33 3.60 10.18 -11.70
CA LEU A 33 2.88 11.27 -11.05
C LEU A 33 3.84 12.36 -10.56
N ASN A 34 3.38 13.60 -10.65
CA ASN A 34 4.11 14.76 -10.16
C ASN A 34 3.27 15.47 -9.10
N PRO A 35 3.36 15.06 -7.83
CA PRO A 35 2.55 15.64 -6.77
C PRO A 35 2.83 17.13 -6.60
N SER A 36 1.77 17.94 -6.61
CA SER A 36 1.86 19.39 -6.39
C SER A 36 2.03 19.68 -4.89
N GLU A 37 2.96 20.57 -4.54
CA GLU A 37 3.11 21.03 -3.15
C GLU A 37 1.93 21.89 -2.68
N THR A 38 1.18 22.48 -3.63
CA THR A 38 0.06 23.39 -3.37
C THR A 38 -1.32 22.77 -3.62
N ALA A 39 -1.41 21.45 -3.77
CA ALA A 39 -2.68 20.78 -4.01
C ALA A 39 -3.68 21.03 -2.88
N GLU A 40 -4.92 21.30 -3.25
CA GLU A 40 -6.02 21.39 -2.28
C GLU A 40 -6.25 20.04 -1.60
N ARG A 41 -6.56 20.08 -0.32
CA ARG A 41 -6.68 18.91 0.55
C ARG A 41 -8.02 18.90 1.25
N ASP A 42 -8.66 17.73 1.26
CA ASP A 42 -9.81 17.48 2.09
C ASP A 42 -9.34 16.99 3.49
N PRO A 43 -9.55 17.79 4.56
CA PRO A 43 -9.14 17.40 5.91
C PRO A 43 -9.95 16.22 6.45
N ALA A 44 -11.10 15.90 5.86
CA ALA A 44 -11.94 14.79 6.29
C ALA A 44 -11.54 13.44 5.66
N ALA A 45 -10.71 13.45 4.62
CA ALA A 45 -10.40 12.25 3.83
C ALA A 45 -9.82 11.08 4.63
N ASN A 46 -9.13 11.34 5.73
CA ASN A 46 -8.47 10.31 6.55
C ASN A 46 -8.98 10.22 7.99
N ARG A 47 -10.13 10.80 8.32
CA ARG A 47 -10.63 10.80 9.70
C ARG A 47 -10.95 9.41 10.22
N VAL A 48 -11.58 8.57 9.39
CA VAL A 48 -11.93 7.20 9.71
C VAL A 48 -11.24 6.27 8.73
N VAL A 49 -10.32 5.46 9.23
CA VAL A 49 -9.48 4.58 8.42
C VAL A 49 -9.79 3.12 8.72
N MET A 50 -9.89 2.29 7.70
CA MET A 50 -10.02 0.84 7.85
C MET A 50 -8.79 0.15 7.27
N VAL A 51 -8.18 -0.76 8.04
CA VAL A 51 -6.95 -1.47 7.67
C VAL A 51 -7.21 -2.95 7.58
N PHE A 52 -6.88 -3.53 6.42
CA PHE A 52 -6.91 -4.96 6.17
C PHE A 52 -5.50 -5.53 6.11
N GLY A 53 -5.36 -6.79 6.57
CA GLY A 53 -4.06 -7.46 6.55
C GLY A 53 -3.06 -6.99 7.62
N ALA A 54 -3.53 -6.34 8.69
CA ALA A 54 -2.73 -5.73 9.75
C ALA A 54 -1.74 -6.68 10.47
N THR A 55 -1.90 -7.99 10.32
CA THR A 55 -1.00 -9.01 10.88
C THR A 55 0.08 -9.49 9.89
N GLY A 56 0.07 -8.98 8.66
CA GLY A 56 1.07 -9.24 7.63
C GLY A 56 2.18 -8.19 7.61
N SER A 57 3.27 -8.47 6.91
CA SER A 57 4.45 -7.58 6.85
C SER A 57 4.14 -6.18 6.29
N VAL A 58 3.28 -6.11 5.29
CA VAL A 58 2.83 -4.84 4.69
C VAL A 58 1.80 -4.17 5.59
N GLY A 59 0.71 -4.89 5.94
CA GLY A 59 -0.40 -4.34 6.70
C GLY A 59 -0.04 -3.87 8.11
N ASP A 60 0.98 -4.47 8.77
CA ASP A 60 1.51 -3.97 10.03
C ASP A 60 2.12 -2.57 9.88
N GLY A 61 2.81 -2.31 8.75
CA GLY A 61 3.32 -0.97 8.42
C GLY A 61 2.21 0.03 8.16
N LEU A 62 1.15 -0.38 7.43
CA LEU A 62 -0.03 0.46 7.19
C LEU A 62 -0.76 0.79 8.49
N LEU A 63 -0.97 -0.21 9.37
CA LEU A 63 -1.56 0.02 10.69
C LEU A 63 -0.72 0.98 11.53
N LYS A 64 0.61 0.81 11.54
CA LYS A 64 1.53 1.71 12.25
C LYS A 64 1.43 3.14 11.71
N ALA A 65 1.33 3.31 10.39
CA ALA A 65 1.11 4.63 9.79
C ALA A 65 -0.19 5.27 10.27
N ALA A 66 -1.30 4.52 10.29
CA ALA A 66 -2.59 5.00 10.77
C ALA A 66 -2.55 5.39 12.27
N MET A 67 -1.89 4.58 13.10
CA MET A 67 -1.73 4.89 14.52
C MET A 67 -0.90 6.16 14.79
N LEU A 68 0.02 6.51 13.90
CA LEU A 68 0.88 7.69 14.01
C LEU A 68 0.30 8.94 13.33
N ALA A 69 -0.68 8.79 12.46
CA ALA A 69 -1.28 9.90 11.72
C ALA A 69 -2.15 10.79 12.64
N PRO A 70 -1.85 12.09 12.76
CA PRO A 70 -2.59 12.99 13.65
C PRO A 70 -4.01 13.26 13.18
N GLU A 71 -4.28 13.20 11.87
CA GLU A 71 -5.59 13.42 11.27
C GLU A 71 -6.54 12.23 11.42
N VAL A 72 -6.03 11.04 11.75
CA VAL A 72 -6.85 9.83 11.91
C VAL A 72 -7.50 9.82 13.29
N GLU A 73 -8.83 9.88 13.34
CA GLU A 73 -9.62 9.87 14.57
C GLU A 73 -10.02 8.44 14.99
N THR A 74 -10.41 7.62 14.02
CA THR A 74 -10.82 6.23 14.26
C THR A 74 -10.11 5.28 13.32
N ILE A 75 -9.56 4.19 13.86
CA ILE A 75 -8.94 3.12 13.10
C ILE A 75 -9.74 1.84 13.32
N TYR A 76 -10.30 1.26 12.27
CA TYR A 76 -10.83 -0.09 12.24
C TYR A 76 -9.78 -1.05 11.68
N ALA A 77 -9.38 -2.05 12.44
CA ALA A 77 -8.49 -3.10 11.96
C ALA A 77 -9.27 -4.40 11.79
N VAL A 78 -9.53 -4.78 10.54
CA VAL A 78 -10.26 -6.00 10.19
C VAL A 78 -9.30 -7.16 10.05
N THR A 79 -9.43 -8.18 10.89
CA THR A 79 -8.44 -9.25 11.01
C THR A 79 -9.04 -10.59 11.43
N ARG A 80 -8.32 -11.66 11.13
CA ARG A 80 -8.65 -13.03 11.60
C ARG A 80 -7.97 -13.42 12.91
N ARG A 81 -6.95 -12.66 13.32
CA ARG A 81 -6.12 -12.95 14.51
C ARG A 81 -5.53 -11.67 15.09
N MET A 82 -5.16 -11.72 16.35
CA MET A 82 -4.44 -10.64 17.02
C MET A 82 -2.95 -10.64 16.64
N SER A 83 -2.30 -9.50 16.84
CA SER A 83 -0.86 -9.32 16.78
C SER A 83 -0.44 -8.30 17.85
N PRO A 84 0.85 -8.24 18.23
CA PRO A 84 1.32 -7.30 19.27
C PRO A 84 0.90 -5.84 19.00
N ARG A 85 0.98 -5.37 17.75
CA ARG A 85 0.55 -4.01 17.38
C ARG A 85 -0.97 -3.80 17.50
N LEU A 86 -1.77 -4.81 17.16
CA LEU A 86 -3.22 -4.74 17.36
C LEU A 86 -3.58 -4.71 18.85
N GLU A 87 -2.86 -5.48 19.67
CA GLU A 87 -3.05 -5.47 21.14
C GLU A 87 -2.66 -4.11 21.74
N GLU A 88 -1.52 -3.54 21.32
CA GLU A 88 -1.08 -2.19 21.72
C GLU A 88 -2.10 -1.13 21.31
N GLY A 89 -2.53 -1.15 20.05
CA GLY A 89 -3.51 -0.20 19.50
C GLY A 89 -4.87 -0.30 20.16
N ALA A 90 -5.34 -1.51 20.48
CA ALA A 90 -6.59 -1.72 21.20
C ALA A 90 -6.48 -1.27 22.67
N ALA A 91 -5.38 -1.60 23.35
CA ALA A 91 -5.15 -1.20 24.73
C ALA A 91 -5.05 0.33 24.90
N SER A 92 -4.50 1.04 23.91
CA SER A 92 -4.45 2.51 23.91
C SER A 92 -5.78 3.17 23.51
N GLY A 93 -6.78 2.39 23.10
CA GLY A 93 -8.06 2.88 22.56
C GLY A 93 -7.94 3.48 21.15
N ARG A 94 -6.77 3.44 20.53
CA ARG A 94 -6.52 4.01 19.20
C ARG A 94 -7.09 3.16 18.08
N VAL A 95 -7.16 1.83 18.26
CA VAL A 95 -7.60 0.87 17.26
C VAL A 95 -8.81 0.09 17.75
N LYS A 96 -9.87 0.08 16.96
CA LYS A 96 -11.04 -0.79 17.12
C LYS A 96 -10.81 -2.06 16.29
N VAL A 97 -10.47 -3.17 16.97
CA VAL A 97 -10.19 -4.44 16.28
C VAL A 97 -11.50 -5.14 15.98
N ILE A 98 -11.69 -5.53 14.72
CA ILE A 98 -12.84 -6.30 14.24
C ILE A 98 -12.37 -7.68 13.84
N MET A 99 -12.81 -8.69 14.60
CA MET A 99 -12.54 -10.09 14.28
C MET A 99 -13.49 -10.55 13.17
N HIS A 100 -12.93 -10.76 11.95
CA HIS A 100 -13.70 -11.07 10.76
C HIS A 100 -13.05 -12.25 10.01
N LYS A 101 -13.84 -13.20 9.56
CA LYS A 101 -13.35 -14.44 8.95
C LYS A 101 -13.74 -14.59 7.48
N ASP A 102 -14.92 -14.15 7.12
CA ASP A 102 -15.46 -14.26 5.75
C ASP A 102 -15.31 -12.93 5.02
N PHE A 103 -14.24 -12.81 4.23
CA PHE A 103 -13.94 -11.60 3.45
C PHE A 103 -14.77 -11.49 2.15
N THR A 104 -15.83 -12.26 2.01
CA THR A 104 -16.84 -12.13 0.97
C THR A 104 -18.19 -11.64 1.49
N ASP A 105 -18.38 -11.60 2.81
CA ASP A 105 -19.58 -11.08 3.47
C ASP A 105 -19.25 -10.01 4.51
N TYR A 106 -19.64 -8.79 4.26
CA TYR A 106 -19.44 -7.62 5.11
C TYR A 106 -20.74 -7.10 5.75
N SER A 107 -21.81 -7.89 5.74
CA SER A 107 -23.13 -7.50 6.25
C SER A 107 -23.11 -7.08 7.73
N THR A 108 -22.18 -7.62 8.52
CA THR A 108 -21.99 -7.30 9.94
C THR A 108 -21.21 -5.98 10.17
N LEU A 109 -20.66 -5.37 9.12
CA LEU A 109 -19.81 -4.16 9.19
C LEU A 109 -20.50 -2.90 8.63
N THR A 110 -21.80 -2.94 8.36
CA THR A 110 -22.53 -1.86 7.70
C THR A 110 -22.38 -0.51 8.43
N GLU A 111 -22.41 -0.50 9.76
CA GLU A 111 -22.24 0.72 10.56
C GLU A 111 -20.84 1.33 10.36
N GLN A 112 -19.79 0.49 10.40
CA GLN A 112 -18.41 0.92 10.21
C GLN A 112 -18.17 1.40 8.77
N LEU A 113 -18.72 0.67 7.79
CA LEU A 113 -18.61 1.03 6.37
C LEU A 113 -19.27 2.39 6.06
N ALA A 114 -20.35 2.76 6.77
CA ALA A 114 -21.01 4.04 6.59
C ALA A 114 -20.12 5.25 6.94
N GLU A 115 -19.15 5.08 7.84
CA GLU A 115 -18.29 6.18 8.33
C GLU A 115 -16.86 6.16 7.79
N VAL A 116 -16.39 5.04 7.21
CA VAL A 116 -15.01 4.91 6.70
C VAL A 116 -14.75 5.87 5.54
N ASN A 117 -13.61 6.57 5.59
CA ASN A 117 -13.14 7.46 4.55
C ASN A 117 -12.02 6.83 3.71
N THR A 118 -11.05 6.20 4.34
CA THR A 118 -9.89 5.62 3.66
C THR A 118 -9.68 4.17 4.07
N VAL A 119 -9.52 3.31 3.09
CA VAL A 119 -9.22 1.88 3.27
C VAL A 119 -7.81 1.58 2.82
N LEU A 120 -7.03 0.98 3.71
CA LEU A 120 -5.67 0.50 3.46
C LEU A 120 -5.71 -1.02 3.33
N TRP A 121 -5.71 -1.51 2.08
CA TRP A 121 -5.83 -2.93 1.78
C TRP A 121 -4.46 -3.56 1.60
N GLY A 122 -3.92 -4.12 2.69
CA GLY A 122 -2.67 -4.89 2.71
C GLY A 122 -2.90 -6.40 2.87
N LEU A 123 -4.14 -6.87 2.67
CA LEU A 123 -4.48 -8.29 2.77
C LEU A 123 -4.07 -9.00 1.48
N GLY A 124 -3.33 -10.08 1.61
CA GLY A 124 -2.86 -10.86 0.48
C GLY A 124 -2.08 -12.10 0.92
N THR A 125 -1.66 -12.88 -0.07
CA THR A 125 -0.79 -14.04 0.10
C THR A 125 0.31 -14.04 -0.96
N THR A 126 1.37 -14.84 -0.75
CA THR A 126 2.40 -15.06 -1.75
C THR A 126 1.85 -15.83 -2.95
N SER A 127 2.32 -15.50 -4.16
CA SER A 127 2.03 -16.28 -5.37
C SER A 127 2.88 -17.55 -5.46
N VAL A 128 3.98 -17.62 -4.71
CA VAL A 128 4.91 -18.77 -4.75
C VAL A 128 4.28 -19.95 -4.01
N GLY A 129 3.96 -21.00 -4.75
CA GLY A 129 3.35 -22.23 -4.20
C GLY A 129 1.90 -22.09 -3.77
N ALA A 130 1.25 -20.98 -4.09
CA ALA A 130 -0.18 -20.81 -3.81
C ALA A 130 -1.02 -21.60 -4.84
N ASP A 131 -2.11 -22.18 -4.36
CA ASP A 131 -3.16 -22.71 -5.22
C ASP A 131 -3.81 -21.56 -6.01
N PRO A 132 -3.94 -21.67 -7.35
CA PRO A 132 -4.45 -20.58 -8.19
C PRO A 132 -5.86 -20.10 -7.82
N GLU A 133 -6.77 -20.99 -7.44
CA GLU A 133 -8.14 -20.63 -7.05
C GLU A 133 -8.13 -19.85 -5.73
N THR A 134 -7.38 -20.35 -4.74
CA THR A 134 -7.21 -19.66 -3.44
C THR A 134 -6.54 -18.30 -3.64
N TYR A 135 -5.54 -18.21 -4.53
CA TYR A 135 -4.86 -16.95 -4.82
C TYR A 135 -5.84 -15.93 -5.42
N ARG A 136 -6.61 -16.34 -6.44
CA ARG A 136 -7.62 -15.51 -7.08
C ARG A 136 -8.69 -15.07 -6.10
N TRP A 137 -9.18 -15.97 -5.27
CA TRP A 137 -10.19 -15.67 -4.24
C TRP A 137 -9.72 -14.56 -3.29
N ILE A 138 -8.47 -14.63 -2.82
CA ILE A 138 -7.89 -13.64 -1.90
C ILE A 138 -7.63 -12.30 -2.61
N HIS A 139 -7.12 -12.33 -3.84
CA HIS A 139 -6.64 -11.12 -4.51
C HIS A 139 -7.66 -10.47 -5.45
N VAL A 140 -8.74 -11.17 -5.80
CA VAL A 140 -9.81 -10.67 -6.65
C VAL A 140 -11.12 -10.58 -5.88
N ASP A 141 -11.62 -11.72 -5.37
CA ASP A 141 -12.99 -11.76 -4.84
C ASP A 141 -13.10 -10.96 -3.54
N PHE A 142 -12.10 -11.02 -2.65
CA PHE A 142 -12.13 -10.26 -1.39
C PHE A 142 -12.19 -8.74 -1.58
N PRO A 143 -11.28 -8.09 -2.34
CA PRO A 143 -11.34 -6.65 -2.53
C PRO A 143 -12.57 -6.21 -3.32
N VAL A 144 -13.04 -7.00 -4.30
CA VAL A 144 -14.25 -6.71 -5.06
C VAL A 144 -15.48 -6.77 -4.16
N SER A 145 -15.68 -7.86 -3.40
CA SER A 145 -16.80 -7.99 -2.45
C SER A 145 -16.80 -6.89 -1.40
N PHE A 146 -15.62 -6.48 -0.93
CA PHE A 146 -15.50 -5.35 -0.01
C PHE A 146 -15.99 -4.04 -0.62
N VAL A 147 -15.53 -3.70 -1.82
CA VAL A 147 -15.91 -2.47 -2.49
C VAL A 147 -17.41 -2.46 -2.82
N GLU A 148 -17.96 -3.58 -3.26
CA GLU A 148 -19.41 -3.73 -3.50
C GLU A 148 -20.24 -3.49 -2.21
N ALA A 149 -19.83 -4.10 -1.08
CA ALA A 149 -20.47 -3.90 0.20
C ALA A 149 -20.34 -2.46 0.71
N TRP A 150 -19.17 -1.83 0.50
CA TRP A 150 -18.96 -0.44 0.89
C TRP A 150 -19.84 0.52 0.10
N LEU A 151 -19.92 0.36 -1.22
CA LEU A 151 -20.78 1.16 -2.10
C LEU A 151 -22.27 0.92 -1.87
N ALA A 152 -22.67 -0.28 -1.45
CA ALA A 152 -24.05 -0.54 -1.02
C ALA A 152 -24.45 0.24 0.24
N THR A 153 -23.47 0.65 1.05
CA THR A 153 -23.67 1.39 2.31
C THR A 153 -23.54 2.90 2.09
N ARG A 154 -22.58 3.33 1.25
CA ARG A 154 -22.23 4.73 1.05
C ARG A 154 -21.70 4.96 -0.37
N THR A 155 -22.14 6.01 -1.02
CA THR A 155 -21.73 6.37 -2.41
C THR A 155 -21.19 7.79 -2.55
N ALA A 156 -21.16 8.58 -1.45
CA ALA A 156 -20.77 10.00 -1.48
C ALA A 156 -19.84 10.36 -0.32
N GLY A 157 -19.14 11.46 -0.47
CA GLY A 157 -18.13 11.97 0.44
C GLY A 157 -16.72 11.47 0.12
N PRO A 158 -15.72 11.86 0.91
CA PRO A 158 -14.36 11.41 0.66
C PRO A 158 -14.27 9.91 0.94
N MET A 159 -14.01 9.13 -0.12
CA MET A 159 -13.84 7.68 -0.06
C MET A 159 -12.63 7.30 -0.91
N ALA A 160 -11.65 6.61 -0.30
CA ALA A 160 -10.44 6.17 -0.97
C ALA A 160 -10.13 4.71 -0.64
N PHE A 161 -9.91 3.88 -1.66
CA PHE A 161 -9.53 2.48 -1.53
C PHE A 161 -8.11 2.28 -2.08
N HIS A 162 -7.16 1.97 -1.23
CA HIS A 162 -5.77 1.72 -1.57
C HIS A 162 -5.45 0.24 -1.52
N ASN A 163 -5.23 -0.39 -2.68
CA ASN A 163 -4.89 -1.79 -2.80
C ASN A 163 -3.39 -1.99 -3.04
N VAL A 164 -2.70 -2.74 -2.18
CA VAL A 164 -1.28 -3.07 -2.38
C VAL A 164 -1.18 -4.31 -3.27
N THR A 165 -0.91 -4.08 -4.54
CA THR A 165 -0.88 -5.13 -5.56
C THR A 165 0.53 -5.57 -5.95
N GLY A 166 1.46 -4.63 -6.01
CA GLY A 166 2.87 -4.90 -6.26
C GLY A 166 3.31 -4.67 -7.70
N MET A 167 4.59 -4.45 -7.88
CA MET A 167 5.22 -4.22 -9.19
C MET A 167 5.00 -5.42 -10.12
N GLY A 168 4.72 -5.16 -11.39
CA GLY A 168 4.41 -6.17 -12.40
C GLY A 168 2.94 -6.64 -12.36
N THR A 169 2.06 -5.94 -11.63
CA THR A 169 0.61 -6.14 -11.73
C THR A 169 0.10 -5.59 -13.06
N GLY A 170 -0.75 -6.34 -13.77
CA GLY A 170 -1.37 -5.90 -15.03
C GLY A 170 -2.04 -7.04 -15.77
N GLU A 171 -3.17 -6.77 -16.44
CA GLU A 171 -3.91 -7.79 -17.21
C GLU A 171 -3.18 -8.21 -18.50
N ALA A 172 -2.27 -7.37 -18.99
CA ALA A 172 -1.44 -7.67 -20.15
C ALA A 172 -0.19 -8.51 -19.82
N GLU A 173 0.09 -8.72 -18.54
CA GLU A 173 1.23 -9.51 -18.09
C GLU A 173 1.05 -11.01 -18.38
N ASP A 174 2.16 -11.76 -18.49
CA ASP A 174 2.10 -13.20 -18.75
C ASP A 174 1.71 -14.01 -17.50
N ALA A 175 2.17 -13.57 -16.34
CA ALA A 175 1.97 -14.28 -15.07
C ALA A 175 0.53 -14.18 -14.57
N GLN A 176 -0.08 -15.32 -14.22
CA GLN A 176 -1.48 -15.38 -13.77
C GLN A 176 -1.73 -14.51 -12.54
N TRP A 177 -0.80 -14.47 -11.59
CA TRP A 177 -0.92 -13.63 -10.39
C TRP A 177 -1.01 -12.13 -10.73
N ALA A 178 -0.31 -11.70 -11.77
CA ALA A 178 -0.31 -10.31 -12.22
C ALA A 178 -1.64 -9.96 -12.91
N LYS A 179 -2.16 -10.90 -13.73
CA LYS A 179 -3.48 -10.77 -14.36
C LYS A 179 -4.61 -10.67 -13.35
N ASP A 180 -4.60 -11.54 -12.35
CA ASP A 180 -5.62 -11.56 -11.31
C ASP A 180 -5.65 -10.23 -10.54
N LYS A 181 -4.49 -9.71 -10.15
CA LYS A 181 -4.41 -8.42 -9.47
C LYS A 181 -4.82 -7.25 -10.36
N GLY A 182 -4.36 -7.22 -11.63
CA GLY A 182 -4.77 -6.22 -12.61
C GLY A 182 -6.27 -6.23 -12.87
N PHE A 183 -6.87 -7.42 -12.98
CA PHE A 183 -8.33 -7.58 -13.08
C PHE A 183 -9.04 -6.99 -11.84
N ALA A 184 -8.54 -7.26 -10.64
CA ALA A 184 -9.13 -6.71 -9.42
C ALA A 184 -9.05 -5.18 -9.38
N GLU A 185 -7.90 -4.58 -9.74
CA GLU A 185 -7.73 -3.13 -9.84
C GLU A 185 -8.75 -2.51 -10.80
N ARG A 186 -8.85 -3.06 -12.01
CA ARG A 186 -9.82 -2.58 -12.99
C ARG A 186 -11.26 -2.73 -12.48
N ARG A 187 -11.60 -3.91 -11.90
CA ARG A 187 -12.96 -4.17 -11.42
C ARG A 187 -13.39 -3.23 -10.30
N VAL A 188 -12.53 -2.97 -9.31
CA VAL A 188 -12.87 -2.02 -8.24
C VAL A 188 -12.94 -0.58 -8.74
N SER A 189 -12.13 -0.22 -9.74
CA SER A 189 -12.21 1.09 -10.40
C SER A 189 -13.50 1.29 -11.17
N GLU A 190 -13.96 0.27 -11.92
CA GLU A 190 -15.26 0.29 -12.62
C GLU A 190 -16.43 0.46 -11.63
N LEU A 191 -16.40 -0.26 -10.51
CA LEU A 191 -17.43 -0.13 -9.46
C LEU A 191 -17.48 1.27 -8.85
N ALA A 192 -16.34 1.95 -8.77
CA ALA A 192 -16.24 3.30 -8.23
C ALA A 192 -16.73 4.39 -9.19
N GLU A 193 -16.91 4.12 -10.49
CA GLU A 193 -17.34 5.09 -11.48
C GLU A 193 -18.68 5.72 -11.11
N GLY A 194 -18.75 7.04 -11.20
CA GLY A 194 -19.98 7.81 -10.88
C GLY A 194 -20.30 7.88 -9.37
N THR A 195 -19.39 7.44 -8.51
CA THR A 195 -19.51 7.53 -7.03
C THR A 195 -18.47 8.48 -6.44
N GLY A 196 -18.50 8.66 -5.12
CA GLY A 196 -17.46 9.40 -4.39
C GLY A 196 -16.19 8.58 -4.06
N LEU A 197 -16.17 7.30 -4.43
CA LEU A 197 -15.03 6.42 -4.20
C LEU A 197 -13.95 6.64 -5.27
N ARG A 198 -12.69 6.71 -4.83
CA ARG A 198 -11.51 6.62 -5.70
C ARG A 198 -10.69 5.40 -5.30
N THR A 199 -10.24 4.65 -6.27
CA THR A 199 -9.44 3.43 -6.09
C THR A 199 -8.03 3.63 -6.61
N PHE A 200 -7.04 3.05 -5.92
CA PHE A 200 -5.63 3.19 -6.26
C PHE A 200 -4.93 1.84 -6.14
N GLY A 201 -4.26 1.42 -7.22
CA GLY A 201 -3.37 0.26 -7.23
C GLY A 201 -1.94 0.65 -6.85
N HIS A 202 -1.41 0.14 -5.74
CA HIS A 202 -0.03 0.42 -5.34
C HIS A 202 0.91 -0.65 -5.88
N HIS A 203 1.59 -0.36 -6.99
CA HIS A 203 2.61 -1.21 -7.61
C HIS A 203 3.95 -1.07 -6.87
N SER A 204 3.94 -1.38 -5.58
CA SER A 204 5.14 -1.31 -4.75
C SER A 204 6.13 -2.41 -5.15
N GLY A 205 7.42 -2.08 -5.14
CA GLY A 205 8.49 -3.07 -5.23
C GLY A 205 8.64 -3.83 -3.90
N LEU A 206 9.75 -3.67 -3.22
CA LEU A 206 9.95 -4.23 -1.89
C LEU A 206 9.33 -3.30 -0.83
N VAL A 207 8.25 -3.73 -0.20
CA VAL A 207 7.74 -3.05 1.00
C VAL A 207 8.52 -3.55 2.22
N ARG A 208 9.38 -2.70 2.77
CA ARG A 208 10.15 -3.02 3.97
C ARG A 208 9.22 -3.07 5.18
N PRO A 209 9.15 -4.21 5.91
CA PRO A 209 8.40 -4.32 7.14
C PRO A 209 8.82 -3.31 8.20
N THR A 210 8.03 -3.14 9.25
CA THR A 210 8.43 -2.39 10.44
C THR A 210 9.67 -3.00 11.08
N SER A 211 10.41 -2.22 11.86
CA SER A 211 11.64 -2.68 12.53
C SER A 211 11.40 -3.89 13.42
N GLU A 212 10.22 -4.00 13.99
CA GLU A 212 9.78 -5.10 14.85
C GLU A 212 9.61 -6.43 14.08
N ASN A 213 9.32 -6.34 12.78
CA ASN A 213 9.10 -7.48 11.89
C ASN A 213 10.20 -7.69 10.85
N ALA A 214 11.16 -6.77 10.74
CA ALA A 214 12.29 -6.87 9.83
C ALA A 214 13.38 -7.79 10.40
N ASN A 215 14.10 -8.49 9.51
CA ASN A 215 15.27 -9.28 9.84
C ASN A 215 16.50 -8.81 9.04
N TRP A 216 17.67 -9.38 9.28
CA TRP A 216 18.90 -9.00 8.61
C TRP A 216 18.84 -9.11 7.09
N LEU A 217 18.14 -10.11 6.56
CA LEU A 217 17.97 -10.30 5.11
C LEU A 217 17.13 -9.15 4.51
N THR A 218 16.12 -8.67 5.23
CA THR A 218 15.32 -7.51 4.83
C THR A 218 16.20 -6.29 4.59
N TYR A 219 17.16 -6.02 5.47
CA TYR A 219 18.06 -4.87 5.33
C TYR A 219 19.06 -5.03 4.18
N ILE A 220 19.52 -6.25 3.89
CA ILE A 220 20.34 -6.52 2.70
C ILE A 220 19.55 -6.25 1.43
N LEU A 221 18.33 -6.76 1.34
CA LEU A 221 17.46 -6.55 0.17
C LEU A 221 17.11 -5.06 0.01
N GLU A 222 16.83 -4.36 1.11
CA GLU A 222 16.63 -2.92 1.10
C GLU A 222 17.85 -2.20 0.52
N TRP A 223 19.06 -2.51 1.01
CA TRP A 223 20.29 -1.89 0.53
C TRP A 223 20.52 -2.13 -0.97
N LEU A 224 20.26 -3.34 -1.46
CA LEU A 224 20.42 -3.70 -2.88
C LEU A 224 19.40 -3.01 -3.79
N ALA A 225 18.16 -2.85 -3.34
CA ALA A 225 17.04 -2.38 -4.15
C ALA A 225 16.79 -0.86 -4.03
N THR A 226 17.33 -0.21 -2.99
CA THR A 226 17.19 1.25 -2.77
C THR A 226 17.69 2.10 -3.95
N PRO A 227 18.83 1.81 -4.60
CA PRO A 227 19.31 2.62 -5.72
C PRO A 227 18.33 2.70 -6.90
N GLY A 228 17.53 1.64 -7.11
CA GLY A 228 16.50 1.61 -8.17
C GLY A 228 15.16 2.24 -7.77
N HIS A 229 15.06 2.89 -6.60
CA HIS A 229 13.79 3.35 -6.04
C HIS A 229 12.75 2.23 -5.88
N LEU A 230 13.22 0.99 -5.65
CA LEU A 230 12.39 -0.22 -5.59
C LEU A 230 11.95 -0.58 -4.17
N VAL A 231 12.30 0.22 -3.17
CA VAL A 231 11.97 -0.02 -1.76
C VAL A 231 11.19 1.14 -1.17
N ILE A 232 10.14 0.80 -0.45
CA ILE A 232 9.43 1.74 0.42
C ILE A 232 9.20 1.10 1.80
N ARG A 233 9.33 1.86 2.88
CA ARG A 233 8.96 1.38 4.22
C ARG A 233 7.45 1.26 4.32
N GLY A 234 6.93 0.21 4.96
CA GLY A 234 5.49 0.01 5.10
C GLY A 234 4.76 1.20 5.75
N VAL A 235 5.42 1.89 6.69
CA VAL A 235 4.89 3.12 7.29
C VAL A 235 4.82 4.27 6.27
N ASP A 236 5.86 4.43 5.44
CA ASP A 236 5.85 5.48 4.42
C ASP A 236 4.85 5.20 3.31
N LEU A 237 4.62 3.92 2.98
CA LEU A 237 3.55 3.53 2.06
C LEU A 237 2.18 3.97 2.59
N GLY A 238 1.88 3.73 3.87
CA GLY A 238 0.64 4.21 4.51
C GLY A 238 0.54 5.74 4.51
N ARG A 239 1.65 6.45 4.78
CA ARG A 239 1.70 7.92 4.72
C ARG A 239 1.44 8.45 3.31
N ALA A 240 1.99 7.78 2.27
CA ALA A 240 1.69 8.11 0.87
C ALA A 240 0.21 7.94 0.56
N MET A 241 -0.42 6.86 1.04
CA MET A 241 -1.84 6.61 0.86
C MET A 241 -2.70 7.73 1.50
N PHE A 242 -2.36 8.19 2.71
CA PHE A 242 -3.04 9.32 3.35
C PHE A 242 -2.86 10.62 2.59
N GLU A 243 -1.67 10.88 2.06
CA GLU A 243 -1.42 12.05 1.25
C GLU A 243 -2.27 12.03 -0.03
N ILE A 244 -2.34 10.88 -0.72
CA ILE A 244 -3.13 10.70 -1.94
C ILE A 244 -4.63 10.82 -1.65
N SER A 245 -5.14 10.20 -0.58
CA SER A 245 -6.55 10.29 -0.17
C SER A 245 -7.00 11.73 0.04
N ALA A 246 -6.15 12.54 0.67
CA ALA A 246 -6.48 13.93 0.97
C ALA A 246 -6.52 14.82 -0.29
N ARG A 247 -5.82 14.46 -1.37
CA ARG A 247 -5.75 15.24 -2.63
C ARG A 247 -6.84 14.82 -3.59
N VAL A 248 -8.03 15.40 -3.46
CA VAL A 248 -9.24 14.90 -4.12
C VAL A 248 -9.19 14.91 -5.65
N GLU A 249 -8.57 15.90 -6.26
CA GLU A 249 -8.60 16.07 -7.73
C GLU A 249 -7.29 15.73 -8.43
N GLU A 250 -6.18 15.60 -7.69
CA GLU A 250 -4.85 15.42 -8.29
C GLU A 250 -4.64 14.01 -8.85
N VAL A 251 -5.18 13.00 -8.17
CA VAL A 251 -5.00 11.59 -8.57
C VAL A 251 -6.36 10.99 -8.93
N PRO A 252 -6.57 10.62 -10.21
CA PRO A 252 -7.86 10.10 -10.67
C PRO A 252 -8.17 8.72 -10.11
N ASN A 253 -9.46 8.33 -10.17
CA ASN A 253 -9.90 6.98 -9.89
C ASN A 253 -9.20 5.97 -10.81
N GLY A 254 -8.81 4.82 -10.27
CA GLY A 254 -8.10 3.76 -11.00
C GLY A 254 -6.61 4.02 -11.24
N ALA A 255 -6.06 5.09 -10.66
CA ALA A 255 -4.65 5.40 -10.86
C ALA A 255 -3.73 4.32 -10.26
N VAL A 256 -2.69 3.98 -11.01
CA VAL A 256 -1.57 3.16 -10.55
C VAL A 256 -0.53 4.07 -9.89
N ILE A 257 -0.15 3.73 -8.68
CA ILE A 257 0.86 4.44 -7.89
C ILE A 257 2.09 3.53 -7.81
N ASP A 258 3.12 3.85 -8.54
CA ASP A 258 4.36 3.08 -8.47
C ASP A 258 5.20 3.42 -7.22
N ASN A 259 6.31 2.71 -7.06
CA ASN A 259 7.12 2.85 -5.86
C ASN A 259 7.74 4.25 -5.71
N LEU A 260 8.17 4.88 -6.80
CA LEU A 260 8.75 6.23 -6.76
C LEU A 260 7.70 7.30 -6.49
N ASP A 261 6.50 7.14 -7.06
CA ASP A 261 5.36 8.01 -6.76
C ASP A 261 4.98 7.91 -5.28
N ALA A 262 4.85 6.69 -4.74
CA ALA A 262 4.59 6.49 -3.32
C ALA A 262 5.66 7.14 -2.43
N ILE A 263 6.96 7.05 -2.79
CA ILE A 263 8.05 7.73 -2.07
C ILE A 263 7.87 9.26 -2.10
N ARG A 264 7.48 9.83 -3.25
CA ARG A 264 7.25 11.28 -3.39
C ARG A 264 6.09 11.75 -2.51
N TYR A 265 4.95 11.06 -2.54
CA TYR A 265 3.80 11.38 -1.69
C TYR A 265 4.11 11.21 -0.19
N ALA A 266 4.82 10.15 0.19
CA ALA A 266 5.25 9.96 1.57
C ALA A 266 6.17 11.10 2.06
N LYS A 267 7.07 11.58 1.20
CA LYS A 267 7.96 12.71 1.52
C LYS A 267 7.18 13.99 1.80
N ILE A 268 6.16 14.28 0.97
CA ILE A 268 5.30 15.46 1.19
C ILE A 268 4.49 15.32 2.48
N TYR A 269 3.92 14.13 2.73
CA TYR A 269 3.24 13.85 3.98
C TYR A 269 4.15 14.13 5.19
N ASN A 270 5.36 13.57 5.18
CA ASN A 270 6.32 13.73 6.27
C ASN A 270 6.68 15.21 6.51
N ALA A 271 6.97 15.97 5.45
CA ALA A 271 7.30 17.40 5.56
C ALA A 271 6.15 18.25 6.14
N ARG A 272 4.92 17.74 6.09
CA ARG A 272 3.73 18.42 6.63
C ARG A 272 3.48 18.12 8.11
N VAL A 273 3.85 16.92 8.57
CA VAL A 273 3.53 16.46 9.93
C VAL A 273 4.71 16.55 10.91
N GLU A 274 5.92 16.77 10.39
CA GLU A 274 7.12 17.09 11.16
C GLU A 274 7.18 18.60 11.49
#